data_ef06c6f4968e5f20599c03d1eb6dd409
#
_entry.id   ef06c6f4968e5f20599c03d1eb6dd409
#
_cell.length_a   1.000
_cell.length_b   1.000
_cell.length_c   1.000
_cell.angle_alpha   90.00
_cell.angle_beta   90.00
_cell.angle_gamma   90.00
#
_symmetry.space_group_name_H-M   'P 1'
#
loop_
_entity.id
_entity.type
_entity.pdbx_description
1 polymer ?
#
loop_
_entity_poly.entity_id
_entity_poly.type
_entity_poly.pdbx_seq_one_letter_code
_entity_poly.pdbx_strand_id
1 'polypeptide(L)'
;MVKQTISGYWMIVMLALAVSVTALAGETARVRVGMAWQPGGAAYDRVIMSIEAAGGEAVMLPQLRPAGFEYDSLTIGRQYVDENGVLRQPYADIVKRDTYHGTDADEALAGVQAVVFLGGGDISPTLLAVPQPWHGLADDSPAHAARDVSEYLTMAYCLDNDIPVLGLCRGMQMLGVVSGAPLIQDLPAYYEELGIPYHDLHRMPRDAAGHRYYTPHDVIVTDTTSLLYSICGTDTIRDVPSWHHQVVGDVAGTPLRVTGITVTDGVTIIEAIERTDKRFALGVQFHPEEAVKKYLRGEADASRFMPLDEAVKYFVRLIAASRASLTDCP
;
A
#
# COMPACT_ATOMS: atom_id res chain seq x y z
N MET A 1 56.20 14.16 11.50
CA MET A 1 55.94 14.18 10.05
C MET A 1 55.82 12.75 9.56
N VAL A 2 54.66 12.30 9.26
CA VAL A 2 54.25 11.47 8.13
C VAL A 2 52.73 11.34 8.23
N LYS A 3 52.03 12.11 7.42
CA LYS A 3 50.60 11.90 7.09
C LYS A 3 50.56 10.76 6.08
N GLN A 4 49.92 9.68 6.38
CA GLN A 4 49.51 8.70 5.38
C GLN A 4 47.98 8.80 5.11
N THR A 5 47.71 9.22 3.94
CA THR A 5 46.45 9.23 3.23
C THR A 5 45.94 7.81 3.01
N ILE A 6 44.82 7.47 3.64
CA ILE A 6 43.98 6.30 3.32
C ILE A 6 42.62 6.85 2.82
N SER A 7 42.61 7.24 1.58
CA SER A 7 41.37 7.65 0.88
C SER A 7 41.55 7.41 -0.61
N GLY A 8 41.38 6.22 -1.06
CA GLY A 8 41.49 5.92 -2.50
C GLY A 8 41.05 4.52 -2.93
N TYR A 9 41.02 3.56 -2.03
CA TYR A 9 40.79 2.16 -2.41
C TYR A 9 39.33 1.71 -2.38
N TRP A 10 38.47 2.38 -1.64
CA TRP A 10 37.06 1.98 -1.53
C TRP A 10 36.16 2.48 -2.68
N MET A 11 36.55 3.56 -3.34
CA MET A 11 35.81 4.11 -4.49
C MET A 11 36.03 3.33 -5.79
N ILE A 12 37.15 2.60 -5.91
CA ILE A 12 37.47 1.82 -7.13
C ILE A 12 36.83 0.44 -7.10
N VAL A 13 36.60 -0.15 -5.94
CA VAL A 13 35.94 -1.47 -5.83
C VAL A 13 34.43 -1.40 -6.07
N MET A 14 33.76 -0.31 -5.73
CA MET A 14 32.33 -0.11 -6.01
C MET A 14 32.07 0.21 -7.51
N LEU A 15 33.02 0.81 -8.20
CA LEU A 15 32.91 1.07 -9.63
C LEU A 15 33.20 -0.16 -10.50
N ALA A 16 34.02 -1.12 -10.00
CA ALA A 16 34.36 -2.33 -10.73
C ALA A 16 33.27 -3.42 -10.70
N LEU A 17 32.40 -3.45 -9.66
CA LEU A 17 31.23 -4.34 -9.62
C LEU A 17 30.05 -3.81 -10.46
N ALA A 18 29.97 -2.50 -10.71
CA ALA A 18 28.91 -1.90 -11.54
C ALA A 18 29.18 -2.08 -13.05
N VAL A 19 30.42 -2.32 -13.46
CA VAL A 19 30.79 -2.39 -14.90
C VAL A 19 30.75 -3.82 -15.45
N SER A 20 30.68 -4.85 -14.61
CA SER A 20 30.71 -6.26 -15.07
C SER A 20 29.33 -6.87 -15.32
N VAL A 21 28.22 -6.17 -15.09
CA VAL A 21 26.84 -6.66 -15.34
C VAL A 21 26.19 -6.02 -16.57
N THR A 22 26.85 -5.03 -17.21
CA THR A 22 26.23 -4.24 -18.29
C THR A 22 26.58 -4.69 -19.71
N ALA A 23 27.11 -5.88 -19.92
CA ALA A 23 27.52 -6.30 -21.25
C ALA A 23 26.99 -7.67 -21.66
N LEU A 24 25.66 -7.91 -21.59
CA LEU A 24 24.96 -8.98 -22.38
C LEU A 24 23.45 -9.13 -22.00
N ALA A 25 22.78 -8.05 -21.67
CA ALA A 25 21.31 -8.07 -21.71
C ALA A 25 20.89 -6.94 -22.65
N GLY A 26 20.26 -7.27 -23.76
CA GLY A 26 19.45 -6.30 -24.48
C GLY A 26 18.56 -5.62 -23.43
N GLU A 27 18.38 -4.29 -23.49
CA GLU A 27 17.54 -3.51 -22.56
C GLU A 27 16.18 -4.19 -22.47
N THR A 28 16.02 -5.06 -21.47
CA THR A 28 14.69 -5.56 -21.15
C THR A 28 13.92 -4.36 -20.62
N ALA A 29 12.87 -3.97 -21.33
CA ALA A 29 12.03 -2.85 -20.95
C ALA A 29 11.70 -2.94 -19.44
N ARG A 30 11.82 -1.81 -18.73
CA ARG A 30 11.48 -1.77 -17.30
C ARG A 30 10.02 -2.14 -17.15
N VAL A 31 9.71 -2.87 -16.08
CA VAL A 31 8.32 -3.13 -15.69
C VAL A 31 7.67 -1.81 -15.31
N ARG A 32 6.56 -1.49 -15.98
CA ARG A 32 5.76 -0.29 -15.69
C ARG A 32 4.80 -0.60 -14.56
N VAL A 33 5.01 0.06 -13.44
CA VAL A 33 4.23 -0.10 -12.21
C VAL A 33 3.30 1.10 -12.06
N GLY A 34 2.00 0.86 -12.19
CA GLY A 34 0.97 1.87 -11.98
C GLY A 34 0.88 2.26 -10.51
N MET A 35 0.70 3.55 -10.24
CA MET A 35 0.35 4.06 -8.92
C MET A 35 -1.11 4.51 -8.97
N ALA A 36 -1.96 3.85 -8.16
CA ALA A 36 -3.38 4.16 -8.10
C ALA A 36 -3.60 5.54 -7.48
N TRP A 37 -4.57 6.29 -8.04
CA TRP A 37 -4.96 7.63 -7.62
C TRP A 37 -3.90 8.71 -7.85
N GLN A 38 -4.32 9.89 -8.26
CA GLN A 38 -3.46 10.95 -8.82
C GLN A 38 -3.68 12.34 -8.19
N PRO A 39 -3.19 12.66 -6.98
CA PRO A 39 -2.96 14.08 -6.67
C PRO A 39 -1.50 14.48 -6.58
N GLY A 40 -0.53 13.53 -6.59
CA GLY A 40 0.88 13.87 -6.37
C GLY A 40 1.21 14.16 -4.90
N GLY A 41 2.44 14.61 -4.64
CA GLY A 41 2.94 14.96 -3.31
C GLY A 41 3.81 13.91 -2.65
N ALA A 42 4.23 14.16 -1.41
CA ALA A 42 5.26 13.39 -0.71
C ALA A 42 4.97 11.88 -0.57
N ALA A 43 3.71 11.46 -0.53
CA ALA A 43 3.33 10.05 -0.50
C ALA A 43 3.69 9.36 -1.82
N TYR A 44 3.52 10.06 -2.95
CA TYR A 44 3.88 9.55 -4.28
C TYR A 44 5.38 9.47 -4.47
N ASP A 45 6.11 10.52 -4.05
CA ASP A 45 7.57 10.56 -4.16
C ASP A 45 8.21 9.32 -3.51
N ARG A 46 7.71 8.89 -2.34
CA ARG A 46 8.20 7.69 -1.64
C ARG A 46 8.03 6.43 -2.46
N VAL A 47 6.85 6.26 -3.05
CA VAL A 47 6.53 5.08 -3.85
C VAL A 47 7.30 5.10 -5.17
N ILE A 48 7.43 6.26 -5.83
CA ILE A 48 8.29 6.42 -7.03
C ILE A 48 9.72 5.98 -6.71
N MET A 49 10.31 6.54 -5.64
CA MET A 49 11.67 6.17 -5.22
C MET A 49 11.82 4.66 -4.97
N SER A 50 10.79 4.03 -4.40
CA SER A 50 10.79 2.59 -4.07
C SER A 50 10.70 1.72 -5.34
N ILE A 51 9.82 2.08 -6.28
CA ILE A 51 9.68 1.39 -7.58
C ILE A 51 10.98 1.51 -8.38
N GLU A 52 11.57 2.71 -8.43
CA GLU A 52 12.82 2.96 -9.14
C GLU A 52 14.01 2.22 -8.50
N ALA A 53 14.11 2.22 -7.15
CA ALA A 53 15.11 1.45 -6.41
C ALA A 53 14.99 -0.06 -6.66
N ALA A 54 13.80 -0.56 -6.92
CA ALA A 54 13.54 -1.95 -7.31
C ALA A 54 13.74 -2.24 -8.81
N GLY A 55 14.10 -1.23 -9.63
CA GLY A 55 14.38 -1.35 -11.07
C GLY A 55 13.12 -1.30 -11.96
N GLY A 56 11.99 -0.82 -11.44
CA GLY A 56 10.77 -0.54 -12.21
C GLY A 56 10.71 0.86 -12.77
N GLU A 57 9.64 1.15 -13.51
CA GLU A 57 9.22 2.46 -13.99
C GLU A 57 7.89 2.82 -13.34
N ALA A 58 7.84 3.91 -12.56
CA ALA A 58 6.62 4.38 -11.92
C ALA A 58 5.73 5.12 -12.92
N VAL A 59 4.44 4.77 -12.99
CA VAL A 59 3.45 5.36 -13.87
C VAL A 59 2.27 5.84 -13.05
N MET A 60 1.89 7.11 -13.20
CA MET A 60 0.68 7.65 -12.57
C MET A 60 -0.55 7.16 -13.32
N LEU A 61 -1.45 6.45 -12.66
CA LEU A 61 -2.71 6.03 -13.26
C LEU A 61 -3.73 7.18 -13.25
N PRO A 62 -4.52 7.32 -14.32
CA PRO A 62 -5.65 8.23 -14.30
C PRO A 62 -6.71 7.75 -13.30
N GLN A 63 -7.57 8.68 -12.88
CA GLN A 63 -8.71 8.38 -12.03
C GLN A 63 -9.78 7.62 -12.83
N LEU A 64 -10.11 6.39 -12.44
CA LEU A 64 -11.25 5.69 -12.99
C LEU A 64 -12.58 6.30 -12.48
N ARG A 65 -13.52 6.48 -13.38
CA ARG A 65 -14.81 7.15 -13.11
C ARG A 65 -15.96 6.30 -13.62
N PRO A 66 -16.92 5.94 -12.75
CA PRO A 66 -18.12 5.26 -13.20
C PRO A 66 -18.95 6.14 -14.15
N ALA A 67 -19.59 5.53 -15.13
CA ALA A 67 -20.52 6.23 -15.99
C ALA A 67 -21.66 6.86 -15.17
N GLY A 68 -22.04 8.08 -15.52
CA GLY A 68 -23.13 8.80 -14.87
C GLY A 68 -22.78 9.50 -13.55
N PHE A 69 -21.53 9.43 -13.11
CA PHE A 69 -21.05 10.24 -11.98
C PHE A 69 -20.41 11.53 -12.49
N GLU A 70 -20.74 12.63 -11.85
CA GLU A 70 -20.20 13.96 -12.19
C GLU A 70 -18.98 14.27 -11.34
N TYR A 71 -17.95 14.83 -11.97
CA TYR A 71 -16.70 15.22 -11.32
C TYR A 71 -16.36 16.68 -11.65
N ASP A 72 -15.86 17.39 -10.64
CA ASP A 72 -15.18 18.64 -10.81
C ASP A 72 -13.69 18.40 -10.57
N SER A 73 -12.91 18.40 -11.66
CA SER A 73 -11.49 18.00 -11.63
C SER A 73 -11.30 16.60 -11.01
N LEU A 74 -10.65 16.49 -9.86
CA LEU A 74 -10.40 15.23 -9.13
C LEU A 74 -11.44 14.95 -8.05
N THR A 75 -12.43 15.82 -7.84
CA THR A 75 -13.45 15.66 -6.82
C THR A 75 -14.76 15.15 -7.40
N ILE A 76 -15.43 14.29 -6.67
CA ILE A 76 -16.77 13.81 -7.02
C ILE A 76 -17.83 14.86 -6.63
N GLY A 77 -18.92 14.96 -7.40
CA GLY A 77 -20.00 15.91 -7.13
C GLY A 77 -20.58 15.77 -5.71
N ARG A 78 -20.95 16.89 -5.10
CA ARG A 78 -21.46 16.95 -3.72
C ARG A 78 -22.72 16.11 -3.48
N GLN A 79 -23.51 15.86 -4.50
CA GLN A 79 -24.71 15.01 -4.43
C GLN A 79 -24.37 13.54 -4.09
N TYR A 80 -23.13 13.10 -4.35
CA TYR A 80 -22.69 11.72 -4.14
C TYR A 80 -22.12 11.46 -2.74
N VAL A 81 -21.83 12.52 -1.98
CA VAL A 81 -21.22 12.42 -0.66
C VAL A 81 -22.07 13.02 0.45
N ASP A 82 -21.83 12.61 1.69
CA ASP A 82 -22.38 13.23 2.88
C ASP A 82 -21.49 14.42 3.37
N GLU A 83 -21.83 14.97 4.53
CA GLU A 83 -21.10 16.08 5.17
C GLU A 83 -19.66 15.73 5.55
N ASN A 84 -19.31 14.45 5.74
CA ASN A 84 -17.98 13.95 6.08
C ASN A 84 -17.16 13.58 4.84
N GLY A 85 -17.70 13.79 3.63
CA GLY A 85 -17.06 13.38 2.37
C GLY A 85 -17.15 11.88 2.07
N VAL A 86 -17.94 11.14 2.86
CA VAL A 86 -18.19 9.71 2.67
C VAL A 86 -19.13 9.49 1.50
N LEU A 87 -18.83 8.52 0.64
CA LEU A 87 -19.71 8.13 -0.48
C LEU A 87 -21.05 7.64 0.06
N ARG A 88 -22.16 8.24 -0.41
CA ARG A 88 -23.52 7.83 0.00
C ARG A 88 -23.83 6.43 -0.49
N GLN A 89 -24.60 5.66 0.32
CA GLN A 89 -24.91 4.26 0.09
C GLN A 89 -25.48 3.93 -1.31
N PRO A 90 -26.45 4.67 -1.89
CA PRO A 90 -26.97 4.33 -3.21
C PRO A 90 -25.90 4.35 -4.31
N TYR A 91 -24.90 5.22 -4.19
CA TYR A 91 -23.81 5.34 -5.14
C TYR A 91 -22.70 4.30 -4.88
N ALA A 92 -22.44 3.97 -3.61
CA ALA A 92 -21.56 2.86 -3.25
C ALA A 92 -22.10 1.52 -3.78
N ASP A 93 -23.42 1.33 -3.76
CA ASP A 93 -24.07 0.13 -4.32
C ASP A 93 -23.92 0.04 -5.84
N ILE A 94 -23.94 1.18 -6.55
CA ILE A 94 -23.64 1.24 -7.99
C ILE A 94 -22.19 0.83 -8.22
N VAL A 95 -21.23 1.41 -7.48
CA VAL A 95 -19.81 1.11 -7.61
C VAL A 95 -19.50 -0.37 -7.35
N LYS A 96 -20.10 -0.95 -6.30
CA LYS A 96 -19.94 -2.37 -5.97
C LYS A 96 -20.56 -3.31 -7.00
N ARG A 97 -21.74 -2.96 -7.55
CA ARG A 97 -22.45 -3.77 -8.52
C ARG A 97 -21.80 -3.75 -9.90
N ASP A 98 -21.47 -2.56 -10.38
CA ASP A 98 -21.00 -2.36 -11.74
C ASP A 98 -19.47 -2.51 -11.84
N THR A 99 -18.79 -2.38 -10.71
CA THR A 99 -17.33 -2.42 -10.63
C THR A 99 -16.69 -1.50 -11.67
N TYR A 100 -15.67 -1.94 -12.39
CA TYR A 100 -15.00 -1.18 -13.45
C TYR A 100 -15.73 -1.27 -14.81
N HIS A 101 -16.82 -2.03 -14.93
CA HIS A 101 -17.54 -2.16 -16.21
C HIS A 101 -18.13 -0.83 -16.64
N GLY A 102 -17.90 -0.48 -17.92
CA GLY A 102 -18.34 0.81 -18.47
C GLY A 102 -17.44 2.01 -18.09
N THR A 103 -16.26 1.73 -17.55
CA THR A 103 -15.18 2.73 -17.36
C THR A 103 -14.11 2.59 -18.45
N ASP A 104 -13.12 3.48 -18.41
CA ASP A 104 -11.93 3.47 -19.25
C ASP A 104 -10.77 2.62 -18.67
N ALA A 105 -11.08 1.61 -17.84
CA ALA A 105 -10.08 0.81 -17.12
C ALA A 105 -9.07 0.14 -18.06
N ASP A 106 -9.50 -0.42 -19.19
CA ASP A 106 -8.62 -1.05 -20.17
C ASP A 106 -7.62 -0.05 -20.75
N GLU A 107 -8.04 1.18 -21.04
CA GLU A 107 -7.17 2.24 -21.56
C GLU A 107 -6.25 2.77 -20.45
N ALA A 108 -6.80 3.00 -19.26
CA ALA A 108 -6.08 3.55 -18.12
C ALA A 108 -4.93 2.66 -17.64
N LEU A 109 -5.10 1.33 -17.74
CA LEU A 109 -4.10 0.36 -17.33
C LEU A 109 -3.32 -0.24 -18.52
N ALA A 110 -3.51 0.27 -19.75
CA ALA A 110 -2.81 -0.24 -20.91
C ALA A 110 -1.28 -0.16 -20.75
N GLY A 111 -0.61 -1.32 -20.90
CA GLY A 111 0.84 -1.42 -20.76
C GLY A 111 1.38 -1.29 -19.33
N VAL A 112 0.52 -1.31 -18.31
CA VAL A 112 0.90 -1.43 -16.90
C VAL A 112 0.94 -2.91 -16.53
N GLN A 113 2.01 -3.34 -15.87
CA GLN A 113 2.23 -4.75 -15.53
C GLN A 113 2.03 -5.07 -14.04
N ALA A 114 1.95 -4.06 -13.20
CA ALA A 114 1.64 -4.16 -11.77
C ALA A 114 1.06 -2.84 -11.26
N VAL A 115 0.39 -2.87 -10.11
CA VAL A 115 -0.15 -1.64 -9.49
C VAL A 115 0.20 -1.60 -8.01
N VAL A 116 0.64 -0.41 -7.55
CA VAL A 116 0.79 -0.08 -6.13
C VAL A 116 -0.37 0.82 -5.71
N PHE A 117 -1.06 0.42 -4.65
CA PHE A 117 -2.08 1.21 -3.96
C PHE A 117 -1.45 1.85 -2.74
N LEU A 118 -1.51 3.18 -2.66
CA LEU A 118 -0.80 3.97 -1.67
C LEU A 118 -1.56 4.11 -0.35
N GLY A 119 -0.82 4.48 0.70
CA GLY A 119 -1.40 4.94 1.96
C GLY A 119 -2.25 6.22 1.81
N GLY A 120 -3.05 6.55 2.83
CA GLY A 120 -3.90 7.75 2.82
C GLY A 120 -4.98 7.74 3.88
N GLY A 121 -5.94 8.65 3.77
CA GLY A 121 -7.08 8.78 4.67
C GLY A 121 -8.08 7.63 4.57
N ASP A 122 -9.14 7.74 5.35
CA ASP A 122 -10.12 6.68 5.57
C ASP A 122 -10.92 6.33 4.31
N ILE A 123 -11.35 5.07 4.23
CA ILE A 123 -12.21 4.58 3.16
C ILE A 123 -13.67 4.74 3.56
N SER A 124 -14.52 5.15 2.62
CA SER A 124 -15.98 5.21 2.80
C SER A 124 -16.54 3.84 3.22
N PRO A 125 -17.08 3.69 4.43
CA PRO A 125 -17.57 2.38 4.94
C PRO A 125 -18.81 1.87 4.22
N THR A 126 -19.43 2.68 3.38
CA THR A 126 -20.51 2.30 2.47
C THR A 126 -20.05 1.35 1.36
N LEU A 127 -18.73 1.31 1.06
CA LEU A 127 -18.13 0.37 0.11
C LEU A 127 -17.90 -1.01 0.69
N LEU A 128 -17.97 -1.19 2.00
CA LEU A 128 -17.87 -2.51 2.64
C LEU A 128 -18.96 -3.46 2.11
N ALA A 129 -18.69 -4.76 2.12
CA ALA A 129 -19.67 -5.79 1.76
C ALA A 129 -20.94 -5.66 2.62
N VAL A 130 -20.79 -5.44 3.91
CA VAL A 130 -21.85 -5.01 4.82
C VAL A 130 -21.58 -3.56 5.20
N PRO A 131 -22.32 -2.60 4.63
CA PRO A 131 -22.12 -1.18 4.89
C PRO A 131 -22.23 -0.83 6.37
N GLN A 132 -21.42 0.10 6.81
CA GLN A 132 -21.38 0.57 8.19
C GLN A 132 -21.57 2.09 8.24
N PRO A 133 -22.06 2.64 9.37
CA PRO A 133 -21.99 4.06 9.63
C PRO A 133 -20.55 4.55 9.65
N TRP A 134 -20.34 5.82 9.34
CA TRP A 134 -19.03 6.46 9.46
C TRP A 134 -18.65 6.65 10.95
N HIS A 135 -17.53 6.08 11.34
CA HIS A 135 -16.91 6.21 12.66
C HIS A 135 -15.45 6.71 12.56
N GLY A 136 -15.06 7.24 11.40
CA GLY A 136 -13.71 7.74 11.18
C GLY A 136 -13.47 9.12 11.81
N LEU A 137 -12.23 9.59 11.72
CA LEU A 137 -11.76 10.84 12.31
C LEU A 137 -11.64 11.92 11.22
N ALA A 138 -12.71 12.67 10.97
CA ALA A 138 -12.79 13.67 9.90
C ALA A 138 -11.64 14.71 9.94
N ASP A 139 -11.20 15.11 11.13
CA ASP A 139 -10.12 16.07 11.31
C ASP A 139 -8.71 15.48 11.13
N ASP A 140 -8.58 14.17 11.16
CA ASP A 140 -7.29 13.47 11.13
C ASP A 140 -7.10 12.66 9.85
N SER A 141 -8.16 12.01 9.38
CA SER A 141 -8.17 11.11 8.23
C SER A 141 -9.48 11.25 7.45
N PRO A 142 -9.75 12.40 6.79
CA PRO A 142 -11.02 12.62 6.12
C PRO A 142 -11.23 11.60 5.01
N ALA A 143 -12.49 11.17 4.84
CA ALA A 143 -12.90 10.34 3.71
C ALA A 143 -12.72 11.11 2.39
N HIS A 144 -12.39 10.39 1.33
CA HIS A 144 -12.22 10.97 -0.01
C HIS A 144 -12.91 10.11 -1.07
N ALA A 145 -14.22 10.27 -1.19
CA ALA A 145 -15.07 9.41 -2.02
C ALA A 145 -14.59 9.25 -3.48
N ALA A 146 -14.06 10.30 -4.10
CA ALA A 146 -13.53 10.19 -5.46
C ALA A 146 -12.33 9.25 -5.55
N ARG A 147 -11.45 9.27 -4.54
CA ARG A 147 -10.36 8.33 -4.40
C ARG A 147 -10.86 6.92 -4.10
N ASP A 148 -11.83 6.80 -3.19
CA ASP A 148 -12.42 5.53 -2.80
C ASP A 148 -13.00 4.81 -4.01
N VAL A 149 -13.79 5.52 -4.82
CA VAL A 149 -14.37 5.00 -6.06
C VAL A 149 -13.28 4.56 -7.03
N SER A 150 -12.34 5.45 -7.36
CA SER A 150 -11.30 5.15 -8.34
C SER A 150 -10.42 3.96 -7.91
N GLU A 151 -10.00 3.91 -6.63
CA GLU A 151 -9.17 2.80 -6.14
C GLU A 151 -9.95 1.50 -6.02
N TYR A 152 -11.24 1.54 -5.66
CA TYR A 152 -12.11 0.35 -5.68
C TYR A 152 -12.19 -0.26 -7.08
N LEU A 153 -12.46 0.57 -8.10
CA LEU A 153 -12.56 0.14 -9.49
C LEU A 153 -11.23 -0.39 -10.02
N THR A 154 -10.13 0.31 -9.74
CA THR A 154 -8.78 -0.11 -10.15
C THR A 154 -8.38 -1.43 -9.48
N MET A 155 -8.69 -1.60 -8.18
CA MET A 155 -8.39 -2.84 -7.45
C MET A 155 -9.21 -4.00 -8.02
N ALA A 156 -10.52 -3.82 -8.25
CA ALA A 156 -11.37 -4.84 -8.84
C ALA A 156 -10.86 -5.26 -10.23
N TYR A 157 -10.50 -4.29 -11.07
CA TYR A 157 -9.93 -4.56 -12.39
C TYR A 157 -8.62 -5.38 -12.30
N CYS A 158 -7.71 -4.98 -11.42
CA CYS A 158 -6.43 -5.68 -11.24
C CYS A 158 -6.65 -7.12 -10.77
N LEU A 159 -7.55 -7.34 -9.81
CA LEU A 159 -7.85 -8.67 -9.30
C LEU A 159 -8.49 -9.56 -10.36
N ASP A 160 -9.44 -9.06 -11.13
CA ASP A 160 -10.12 -9.84 -12.17
C ASP A 160 -9.18 -10.21 -13.33
N ASN A 161 -8.22 -9.36 -13.64
CA ASN A 161 -7.25 -9.57 -14.71
C ASN A 161 -5.91 -10.18 -14.23
N ASP A 162 -5.83 -10.61 -12.96
CA ASP A 162 -4.62 -11.16 -12.31
C ASP A 162 -3.37 -10.26 -12.50
N ILE A 163 -3.59 -8.93 -12.50
CA ILE A 163 -2.50 -7.94 -12.50
C ILE A 163 -1.92 -7.90 -11.09
N PRO A 164 -0.59 -8.09 -10.91
CA PRO A 164 0.05 -8.02 -9.60
C PRO A 164 -0.23 -6.72 -8.87
N VAL A 165 -0.64 -6.80 -7.59
CA VAL A 165 -0.94 -5.63 -6.76
C VAL A 165 -0.19 -5.66 -5.44
N LEU A 166 0.31 -4.49 -5.02
CA LEU A 166 0.85 -4.23 -3.69
C LEU A 166 0.05 -3.11 -3.05
N GLY A 167 -0.67 -3.42 -1.97
CA GLY A 167 -1.40 -2.45 -1.16
C GLY A 167 -0.58 -2.01 0.05
N LEU A 168 -0.38 -0.69 0.21
CA LEU A 168 0.33 -0.09 1.34
C LEU A 168 -0.66 0.64 2.24
N CYS A 169 -0.74 0.28 3.52
CA CYS A 169 -1.61 0.88 4.52
C CYS A 169 -3.08 0.93 4.02
N ARG A 170 -3.58 2.09 3.61
CA ARG A 170 -4.90 2.23 3.00
C ARG A 170 -5.08 1.33 1.77
N GLY A 171 -4.03 1.08 0.98
CA GLY A 171 -4.06 0.16 -0.15
C GLY A 171 -4.31 -1.30 0.27
N MET A 172 -3.78 -1.75 1.41
CA MET A 172 -4.13 -3.03 2.02
C MET A 172 -5.60 -3.06 2.43
N GLN A 173 -6.09 -1.99 3.05
CA GLN A 173 -7.49 -1.88 3.46
C GLN A 173 -8.42 -1.94 2.23
N MET A 174 -8.07 -1.28 1.12
CA MET A 174 -8.83 -1.37 -0.14
C MET A 174 -8.82 -2.78 -0.72
N LEU A 175 -7.70 -3.51 -0.67
CA LEU A 175 -7.65 -4.93 -1.02
C LEU A 175 -8.61 -5.75 -0.16
N GLY A 176 -8.65 -5.46 1.16
CA GLY A 176 -9.60 -6.06 2.09
C GLY A 176 -11.05 -5.79 1.70
N VAL A 177 -11.39 -4.53 1.48
CA VAL A 177 -12.75 -4.07 1.12
C VAL A 177 -13.25 -4.71 -0.18
N VAL A 178 -12.45 -4.66 -1.24
CA VAL A 178 -12.82 -5.26 -2.55
C VAL A 178 -12.93 -6.78 -2.45
N SER A 179 -12.19 -7.40 -1.53
CA SER A 179 -12.26 -8.85 -1.28
C SER A 179 -13.37 -9.24 -0.30
N GLY A 180 -14.14 -8.29 0.24
CA GLY A 180 -15.29 -8.55 1.11
C GLY A 180 -15.02 -8.50 2.62
N ALA A 181 -13.81 -8.15 3.04
CA ALA A 181 -13.47 -8.02 4.46
C ALA A 181 -14.05 -6.73 5.08
N PRO A 182 -14.43 -6.73 6.36
CA PRO A 182 -14.80 -5.55 7.11
C PRO A 182 -13.56 -4.71 7.49
N LEU A 183 -13.80 -3.45 7.88
CA LEU A 183 -12.79 -2.59 8.48
C LEU A 183 -13.16 -2.29 9.95
N ILE A 184 -12.13 -2.27 10.81
CA ILE A 184 -12.15 -1.59 12.09
C ILE A 184 -11.79 -0.14 11.78
N GLN A 185 -12.77 0.78 11.88
CA GLN A 185 -12.63 2.15 11.40
C GLN A 185 -11.79 3.04 12.32
N ASP A 186 -11.69 2.68 13.63
CA ASP A 186 -10.85 3.39 14.59
C ASP A 186 -10.41 2.45 15.70
N LEU A 187 -9.09 2.21 15.82
CA LEU A 187 -8.53 1.33 16.84
C LEU A 187 -8.83 1.80 18.27
N PRO A 188 -8.66 3.09 18.63
CA PRO A 188 -9.05 3.58 19.94
C PRO A 188 -10.49 3.22 20.32
N ALA A 189 -11.46 3.47 19.45
CA ALA A 189 -12.86 3.15 19.69
C ALA A 189 -13.08 1.63 19.81
N TYR A 190 -12.43 0.85 18.98
CA TYR A 190 -12.51 -0.62 19.05
C TYR A 190 -11.99 -1.18 20.38
N TYR A 191 -10.87 -0.64 20.90
CA TYR A 191 -10.35 -1.04 22.20
C TYR A 191 -11.27 -0.61 23.36
N GLU A 192 -11.91 0.57 23.26
CA GLU A 192 -12.92 1.01 24.22
C GLU A 192 -14.11 0.06 24.25
N GLU A 193 -14.61 -0.39 23.09
CA GLU A 193 -15.68 -1.39 23.01
C GLU A 193 -15.29 -2.73 23.64
N LEU A 194 -14.02 -3.12 23.57
CA LEU A 194 -13.49 -4.32 24.22
C LEU A 194 -13.24 -4.13 25.71
N GLY A 195 -13.29 -2.91 26.23
CA GLY A 195 -12.94 -2.58 27.63
C GLY A 195 -11.45 -2.74 27.92
N ILE A 196 -10.58 -2.61 26.91
CA ILE A 196 -9.12 -2.76 27.00
C ILE A 196 -8.47 -1.37 26.83
N PRO A 197 -7.53 -0.97 27.69
CA PRO A 197 -6.76 0.25 27.48
C PRO A 197 -6.01 0.20 26.15
N TYR A 198 -6.04 1.29 25.39
CA TYR A 198 -5.32 1.40 24.11
C TYR A 198 -4.01 2.18 24.29
N HIS A 199 -2.88 1.52 23.99
CA HIS A 199 -1.58 2.17 23.87
C HIS A 199 -1.23 2.24 22.37
N ASP A 200 -1.35 3.44 21.80
CA ASP A 200 -1.18 3.65 20.36
C ASP A 200 0.27 3.39 19.91
N LEU A 201 0.53 2.15 19.43
CA LEU A 201 1.81 1.73 18.88
C LEU A 201 1.80 1.76 17.34
N HIS A 202 0.67 2.13 16.72
CA HIS A 202 0.47 2.10 15.27
C HIS A 202 0.65 3.47 14.60
N ARG A 203 0.73 4.54 15.39
CA ARG A 203 1.09 5.90 14.96
C ARG A 203 1.56 6.73 16.14
N MET A 204 2.44 7.67 15.91
CA MET A 204 2.84 8.60 16.97
C MET A 204 1.69 9.55 17.33
N PRO A 205 1.54 9.93 18.59
CA PRO A 205 0.68 11.03 18.98
C PRO A 205 1.07 12.32 18.23
N ARG A 206 0.14 13.28 18.14
CA ARG A 206 0.48 14.61 17.60
C ARG A 206 1.49 15.30 18.54
N ASP A 207 2.52 15.88 17.95
CA ASP A 207 3.43 16.77 18.70
C ASP A 207 2.76 18.12 19.01
N ALA A 208 3.48 19.00 19.72
CA ALA A 208 2.96 20.33 20.10
C ALA A 208 2.64 21.23 18.88
N ALA A 209 3.17 20.93 17.70
CA ALA A 209 2.88 21.60 16.45
C ALA A 209 1.77 20.93 15.63
N GLY A 210 1.19 19.83 16.15
CA GLY A 210 0.12 19.09 15.53
C GLY A 210 0.58 18.03 14.51
N HIS A 211 1.89 17.83 14.34
CA HIS A 211 2.42 16.82 13.43
C HIS A 211 2.37 15.42 14.05
N ARG A 212 2.15 14.42 13.20
CA ARG A 212 2.34 13.01 13.53
C ARG A 212 3.54 12.45 12.79
N TYR A 213 4.16 11.45 13.39
CA TYR A 213 5.32 10.76 12.82
C TYR A 213 5.04 9.27 12.78
N TYR A 214 5.81 8.56 11.95
CA TYR A 214 5.82 7.11 11.94
C TYR A 214 6.38 6.56 13.25
N THR A 215 5.80 5.46 13.72
CA THR A 215 6.31 4.68 14.84
C THR A 215 6.84 3.34 14.31
N PRO A 216 7.98 2.84 14.82
CA PRO A 216 8.41 1.47 14.52
C PRO A 216 7.67 0.47 15.40
N HIS A 217 7.27 -0.66 14.83
CA HIS A 217 6.87 -1.86 15.58
C HIS A 217 7.22 -3.12 14.81
N ASP A 218 7.11 -4.27 15.46
CA ASP A 218 7.39 -5.57 14.86
C ASP A 218 6.11 -6.19 14.30
N VAL A 219 6.23 -6.94 13.20
CA VAL A 219 5.16 -7.74 12.62
C VAL A 219 5.55 -9.21 12.65
N ILE A 220 4.69 -10.04 13.25
CA ILE A 220 4.83 -11.49 13.29
C ILE A 220 4.26 -12.08 12.00
N VAL A 221 5.05 -12.85 11.27
CA VAL A 221 4.61 -13.57 10.07
C VAL A 221 3.92 -14.86 10.50
N THR A 222 2.68 -15.04 10.09
CA THR A 222 1.82 -16.15 10.57
C THR A 222 1.88 -17.39 9.69
N ASP A 223 2.44 -17.29 8.49
CA ASP A 223 2.46 -18.38 7.50
C ASP A 223 3.74 -18.38 6.67
N THR A 224 4.57 -19.39 6.84
CA THR A 224 5.84 -19.56 6.12
C THR A 224 5.68 -19.92 4.64
N THR A 225 4.46 -20.18 4.17
CA THR A 225 4.13 -20.44 2.76
C THR A 225 3.61 -19.19 2.05
N SER A 226 3.49 -18.08 2.77
CA SER A 226 2.91 -16.84 2.28
C SER A 226 3.83 -16.06 1.33
N LEU A 227 3.23 -15.15 0.55
CA LEU A 227 3.99 -14.14 -0.21
C LEU A 227 4.83 -13.29 0.75
N LEU A 228 4.26 -12.89 1.90
CA LEU A 228 4.97 -12.10 2.89
C LEU A 228 6.25 -12.81 3.36
N TYR A 229 6.17 -14.08 3.77
CA TYR A 229 7.35 -14.86 4.17
C TYR A 229 8.36 -14.99 3.03
N SER A 230 7.89 -15.19 1.80
CA SER A 230 8.78 -15.26 0.62
C SER A 230 9.56 -13.97 0.35
N ILE A 231 9.08 -12.83 0.88
CA ILE A 231 9.73 -11.52 0.78
C ILE A 231 10.72 -11.31 1.92
N CYS A 232 10.28 -11.49 3.17
CA CYS A 232 11.08 -11.18 4.35
C CYS A 232 12.04 -12.32 4.74
N GLY A 233 11.65 -13.59 4.54
CA GLY A 233 12.47 -14.77 4.89
C GLY A 233 12.64 -14.98 6.40
N THR A 234 11.77 -14.39 7.22
CA THR A 234 11.85 -14.42 8.69
C THR A 234 10.46 -14.49 9.31
N ASP A 235 10.37 -15.04 10.52
CA ASP A 235 9.12 -15.11 11.29
C ASP A 235 8.71 -13.79 11.94
N THR A 236 9.62 -12.81 11.97
CA THR A 236 9.36 -11.47 12.52
C THR A 236 10.03 -10.41 11.67
N ILE A 237 9.24 -9.47 11.15
CA ILE A 237 9.72 -8.28 10.47
C ILE A 237 9.84 -7.19 11.52
N ARG A 238 11.05 -6.66 11.70
CA ARG A 238 11.32 -5.70 12.77
C ARG A 238 11.22 -4.26 12.30
N ASP A 239 10.81 -3.40 13.23
CA ASP A 239 10.85 -1.94 13.10
C ASP A 239 10.17 -1.42 11.83
N VAL A 240 9.02 -2.02 11.44
CA VAL A 240 8.26 -1.52 10.28
C VAL A 240 7.73 -0.11 10.55
N PRO A 241 7.82 0.82 9.58
CA PRO A 241 7.23 2.16 9.75
C PRO A 241 5.70 2.07 9.74
N SER A 242 5.05 2.49 10.81
CA SER A 242 3.61 2.43 10.96
C SER A 242 2.98 3.80 11.17
N TRP A 243 1.82 4.01 10.51
CA TRP A 243 0.97 5.18 10.71
C TRP A 243 -0.46 4.86 10.27
N HIS A 244 -1.25 4.26 11.15
CA HIS A 244 -2.65 3.97 10.88
C HIS A 244 -3.47 3.93 12.17
N HIS A 245 -4.77 4.13 12.05
CA HIS A 245 -5.76 3.91 13.10
C HIS A 245 -6.90 3.00 12.63
N GLN A 246 -6.97 2.75 11.31
CA GLN A 246 -7.85 1.76 10.71
C GLN A 246 -7.09 0.49 10.38
N VAL A 247 -7.77 -0.64 10.42
CA VAL A 247 -7.23 -1.95 10.03
C VAL A 247 -8.30 -2.81 9.38
N VAL A 248 -7.87 -3.81 8.61
CA VAL A 248 -8.74 -4.86 8.11
C VAL A 248 -9.22 -5.72 9.30
N GLY A 249 -10.52 -5.99 9.36
CA GLY A 249 -11.11 -6.85 10.37
C GLY A 249 -11.02 -8.34 10.00
N ASP A 250 -11.94 -9.16 10.53
CA ASP A 250 -11.96 -10.60 10.29
C ASP A 250 -12.11 -10.92 8.80
N VAL A 251 -11.20 -11.70 8.25
CA VAL A 251 -11.19 -12.13 6.85
C VAL A 251 -11.91 -13.46 6.60
N ALA A 252 -12.52 -14.05 7.63
CA ALA A 252 -13.23 -15.32 7.49
C ALA A 252 -14.34 -15.24 6.41
N GLY A 253 -14.41 -16.24 5.56
CA GLY A 253 -15.39 -16.28 4.45
C GLY A 253 -15.00 -15.44 3.23
N THR A 254 -13.83 -14.83 3.23
CA THR A 254 -13.25 -14.11 2.07
C THR A 254 -12.12 -14.95 1.43
N PRO A 255 -11.68 -14.61 0.21
CA PRO A 255 -10.51 -15.26 -0.40
C PRO A 255 -9.16 -14.76 0.15
N LEU A 256 -9.18 -14.01 1.24
CA LEU A 256 -7.99 -13.47 1.89
C LEU A 256 -7.40 -14.45 2.89
N ARG A 257 -6.08 -14.36 3.07
CA ARG A 257 -5.31 -15.01 4.12
C ARG A 257 -4.56 -13.95 4.93
N VAL A 258 -4.63 -14.01 6.25
CA VAL A 258 -3.81 -13.18 7.14
C VAL A 258 -2.40 -13.78 7.17
N THR A 259 -1.41 -12.98 6.85
CA THR A 259 0.00 -13.41 6.76
C THR A 259 0.93 -12.65 7.69
N GLY A 260 0.48 -11.54 8.25
CA GLY A 260 1.20 -10.77 9.26
C GLY A 260 0.27 -10.18 10.31
N ILE A 261 0.72 -10.20 11.56
CA ILE A 261 -0.01 -9.66 12.69
C ILE A 261 0.92 -8.91 13.66
N THR A 262 0.33 -8.01 14.43
CA THR A 262 0.94 -7.47 15.65
C THR A 262 -0.02 -7.72 16.81
N VAL A 263 0.51 -7.94 18.02
CA VAL A 263 -0.31 -8.06 19.24
C VAL A 263 -0.08 -6.84 20.10
N THR A 264 -1.10 -5.99 20.22
CA THR A 264 -1.05 -4.77 21.02
C THR A 264 -2.05 -4.90 22.16
N ASP A 265 -1.59 -4.77 23.40
CA ASP A 265 -2.41 -4.88 24.62
C ASP A 265 -3.28 -6.16 24.66
N GLY A 266 -2.76 -7.27 24.11
CA GLY A 266 -3.45 -8.56 24.04
C GLY A 266 -4.46 -8.69 22.88
N VAL A 267 -4.64 -7.64 22.07
CA VAL A 267 -5.50 -7.67 20.87
C VAL A 267 -4.64 -7.92 19.62
N THR A 268 -5.07 -8.84 18.78
CA THR A 268 -4.42 -9.13 17.50
C THR A 268 -4.86 -8.12 16.45
N ILE A 269 -3.89 -7.42 15.88
CA ILE A 269 -4.06 -6.47 14.78
C ILE A 269 -3.50 -7.09 13.50
N ILE A 270 -4.28 -7.07 12.41
CA ILE A 270 -3.88 -7.60 11.12
C ILE A 270 -2.96 -6.59 10.42
N GLU A 271 -1.73 -7.00 10.13
CA GLU A 271 -0.69 -6.18 9.52
C GLU A 271 -0.36 -6.57 8.08
N ALA A 272 -0.77 -7.76 7.64
CA ALA A 272 -0.64 -8.18 6.26
C ALA A 272 -1.69 -9.20 5.86
N ILE A 273 -2.20 -9.05 4.63
CA ILE A 273 -3.13 -9.98 3.98
C ILE A 273 -2.69 -10.27 2.55
N GLU A 274 -3.06 -11.43 2.03
CA GLU A 274 -2.88 -11.76 0.63
C GLU A 274 -4.09 -12.51 0.06
N ARG A 275 -4.29 -12.40 -1.27
CA ARG A 275 -5.25 -13.22 -2.04
C ARG A 275 -4.56 -14.51 -2.47
N THR A 276 -5.08 -15.65 -2.04
CA THR A 276 -4.48 -16.96 -2.36
C THR A 276 -4.84 -17.47 -3.76
N ASP A 277 -5.83 -16.85 -4.39
CA ASP A 277 -6.31 -17.16 -5.73
C ASP A 277 -5.70 -16.25 -6.82
N LYS A 278 -4.75 -15.38 -6.46
CA LYS A 278 -4.07 -14.46 -7.36
C LYS A 278 -2.56 -14.70 -7.33
N ARG A 279 -1.90 -14.45 -8.46
CA ARG A 279 -0.46 -14.62 -8.61
C ARG A 279 0.34 -13.78 -7.60
N PHE A 280 -0.06 -12.53 -7.44
CA PHE A 280 0.53 -11.62 -6.48
C PHE A 280 -0.50 -10.52 -6.12
N ALA A 281 -1.15 -10.68 -4.99
CA ALA A 281 -2.01 -9.65 -4.42
C ALA A 281 -1.76 -9.60 -2.92
N LEU A 282 -0.81 -8.74 -2.53
CA LEU A 282 -0.32 -8.56 -1.17
C LEU A 282 -0.70 -7.17 -0.66
N GLY A 283 -1.26 -7.10 0.53
CA GLY A 283 -1.43 -5.87 1.30
C GLY A 283 -0.61 -5.92 2.57
N VAL A 284 0.08 -4.81 2.89
CA VAL A 284 0.76 -4.58 4.16
C VAL A 284 0.26 -3.30 4.79
N GLN A 285 0.01 -3.31 6.11
CA GLN A 285 -0.55 -2.17 6.83
C GLN A 285 0.50 -1.11 7.14
N PHE A 286 1.75 -1.49 7.13
CA PHE A 286 2.91 -0.62 7.35
C PHE A 286 3.45 -0.01 6.04
N HIS A 287 4.47 0.84 6.16
CA HIS A 287 4.97 1.71 5.10
C HIS A 287 6.45 1.43 4.72
N PRO A 288 6.76 0.32 4.01
CA PRO A 288 8.15 0.05 3.58
C PRO A 288 8.72 1.20 2.72
N GLU A 289 7.89 1.91 1.97
CA GLU A 289 8.29 3.06 1.16
C GLU A 289 8.80 4.25 1.98
N GLU A 290 8.37 4.39 3.23
CA GLU A 290 8.92 5.41 4.13
C GLU A 290 10.35 5.08 4.54
N ALA A 291 10.63 3.81 4.86
CA ALA A 291 11.99 3.36 5.16
C ALA A 291 12.91 3.57 3.94
N VAL A 292 12.46 3.17 2.73
CA VAL A 292 13.22 3.40 1.49
C VAL A 292 13.55 4.88 1.32
N LYS A 293 12.56 5.78 1.42
CA LYS A 293 12.77 7.22 1.29
C LYS A 293 13.78 7.74 2.32
N LYS A 294 13.63 7.36 3.59
CA LYS A 294 14.51 7.82 4.68
C LYS A 294 15.97 7.45 4.42
N TYR A 295 16.22 6.19 4.07
CA TYR A 295 17.58 5.74 3.76
C TYR A 295 18.16 6.41 2.51
N LEU A 296 17.40 6.50 1.42
CA LEU A 296 17.87 7.12 0.19
C LEU A 296 18.11 8.62 0.32
N ARG A 297 17.39 9.30 1.21
CA ARG A 297 17.61 10.72 1.53
C ARG A 297 18.64 10.95 2.64
N GLY A 298 19.16 9.90 3.28
CA GLY A 298 20.11 10.03 4.40
C GLY A 298 19.48 10.72 5.62
N GLU A 299 18.19 10.49 5.89
CA GLU A 299 17.52 11.06 7.05
C GLU A 299 18.10 10.47 8.35
N ALA A 300 18.31 11.32 9.36
CA ALA A 300 19.03 10.95 10.58
C ALA A 300 18.35 9.83 11.40
N ASP A 301 17.02 9.70 11.25
CA ASP A 301 16.21 8.69 11.95
C ASP A 301 15.91 7.44 11.10
N ALA A 302 16.56 7.30 9.94
CA ALA A 302 16.36 6.14 9.06
C ALA A 302 16.62 4.81 9.78
N SER A 303 17.65 4.74 10.62
CA SER A 303 18.02 3.53 11.37
C SER A 303 17.03 3.11 12.45
N ARG A 304 15.98 3.89 12.71
CA ARG A 304 14.87 3.51 13.60
C ARG A 304 13.90 2.54 12.93
N PHE A 305 13.99 2.37 11.62
CA PHE A 305 13.06 1.58 10.82
C PHE A 305 13.80 0.45 10.10
N MET A 306 13.01 -0.48 9.58
CA MET A 306 13.50 -1.64 8.83
C MET A 306 14.58 -1.24 7.81
N PRO A 307 15.62 -2.09 7.58
CA PRO A 307 16.72 -1.78 6.66
C PRO A 307 16.26 -1.56 5.22
N LEU A 308 17.02 -0.74 4.46
CA LEU A 308 16.71 -0.42 3.06
C LEU A 308 16.54 -1.66 2.18
N ASP A 309 17.45 -2.63 2.31
CA ASP A 309 17.44 -3.86 1.52
C ASP A 309 16.24 -4.75 1.84
N GLU A 310 15.70 -4.69 3.06
CA GLU A 310 14.45 -5.36 3.44
C GLU A 310 13.24 -4.61 2.89
N ALA A 311 13.21 -3.30 3.03
CA ALA A 311 12.09 -2.46 2.58
C ALA A 311 11.89 -2.50 1.06
N VAL A 312 12.96 -2.52 0.27
CA VAL A 312 12.89 -2.59 -1.20
C VAL A 312 12.38 -3.94 -1.70
N LYS A 313 12.54 -5.04 -0.94
CA LYS A 313 12.12 -6.39 -1.37
C LYS A 313 10.64 -6.48 -1.76
N TYR A 314 9.76 -5.72 -1.14
CA TYR A 314 8.32 -5.69 -1.49
C TYR A 314 8.11 -5.29 -2.94
N PHE A 315 8.79 -4.25 -3.39
CA PHE A 315 8.71 -3.74 -4.76
C PHE A 315 9.47 -4.65 -5.75
N VAL A 316 10.60 -5.20 -5.35
CA VAL A 316 11.36 -6.19 -6.17
C VAL A 316 10.49 -7.42 -6.46
N ARG A 317 9.77 -7.93 -5.46
CA ARG A 317 8.89 -9.10 -5.62
C ARG A 317 7.66 -8.80 -6.47
N LEU A 318 7.07 -7.61 -6.33
CA LEU A 318 6.00 -7.13 -7.21
C LEU A 318 6.46 -7.11 -8.68
N ILE A 319 7.63 -6.51 -8.95
CA ILE A 319 8.22 -6.44 -10.29
C ILE A 319 8.56 -7.84 -10.84
N ALA A 320 9.07 -8.73 -9.99
CA ALA A 320 9.36 -10.11 -10.40
C ALA A 320 8.09 -10.89 -10.77
N ALA A 321 7.01 -10.74 -10.01
CA ALA A 321 5.71 -11.35 -10.30
C ALA A 321 5.12 -10.85 -11.63
N SER A 322 5.36 -9.58 -11.98
CA SER A 322 4.90 -8.97 -13.24
C SER A 322 5.64 -9.50 -14.47
N ARG A 323 6.93 -9.84 -14.31
CA ARG A 323 7.72 -10.41 -15.42
C ARG A 323 7.31 -11.83 -15.77
N ALA A 324 6.89 -12.61 -14.79
CA ALA A 324 6.40 -13.96 -15.00
C ALA A 324 5.16 -13.99 -15.93
N SER A 325 4.31 -12.97 -15.89
CA SER A 325 3.16 -12.84 -16.80
C SER A 325 3.53 -12.63 -18.27
N LEU A 326 4.72 -12.08 -18.55
CA LEU A 326 5.18 -11.81 -19.94
C LEU A 326 5.76 -13.08 -20.61
N THR A 327 6.15 -14.08 -19.82
CA THR A 327 6.73 -15.33 -20.32
C THR A 327 5.68 -16.43 -20.52
N ASP A 328 4.49 -16.29 -19.92
CA ASP A 328 3.40 -17.26 -19.99
C ASP A 328 2.39 -16.96 -21.13
N CYS A 329 2.64 -15.94 -21.96
CA CYS A 329 1.84 -15.69 -23.16
C CYS A 329 2.40 -16.55 -24.32
N PRO A 330 1.60 -17.50 -24.90
CA PRO A 330 2.05 -18.45 -25.91
C PRO A 330 2.41 -17.78 -27.25
#